data_cc443d95d8f6ab7600373c670292c99d
#
_entry.id   cc443d95d8f6ab7600373c670292c99d
#
_cell.length_a   1.000
_cell.length_b   1.000
_cell.length_c   1.000
_cell.angle_alpha   90.00
_cell.angle_beta   90.00
_cell.angle_gamma   90.00
#
_symmetry.space_group_name_H-M   'P 1'
#
loop_
_entity.id
_entity.type
_entity.pdbx_description
1 polymer ?
#
loop_
_entity_poly.entity_id
_entity_poly.type
_entity_poly.pdbx_seq_one_letter_code
_entity_poly.pdbx_strand_id
1 'polypeptide(L)'
;MTESTLVQDFLKAAEQGQLDILKNCLEKGVDINSTNRQGRTAIVNASLNQHYECVSFLINAGADINKQDQTCFNPFLLSCLNNDLTLLRLVLPANPNLDLLTRFGGVGITPASEKGHVEIVRELLEHTEINVNHTNFVGWTPLLEAIVLNDGGEKQQQIVKLLLEHGANPHMTDKYGKKPLELAQEKGYHEIAELLIAAGA
;
A
#
# COMPACT_ATOMS: atom_id res chain seq x y z
N MET A 1 -10.26 -35.77 7.05
CA MET A 1 -9.22 -34.74 6.85
C MET A 1 -8.87 -34.22 8.23
N THR A 2 -7.60 -34.09 8.55
CA THR A 2 -7.20 -33.43 9.79
C THR A 2 -7.41 -31.90 9.66
N GLU A 3 -7.63 -31.19 10.75
CA GLU A 3 -7.81 -29.72 10.76
C GLU A 3 -6.64 -29.01 10.03
N SER A 4 -5.42 -29.49 10.23
CA SER A 4 -4.22 -28.98 9.52
C SER A 4 -4.29 -29.12 8.00
N THR A 5 -4.88 -30.22 7.47
CA THR A 5 -5.04 -30.44 6.03
C THR A 5 -6.09 -29.47 5.45
N LEU A 6 -7.18 -29.26 6.17
CA LEU A 6 -8.28 -28.38 5.73
C LEU A 6 -7.83 -26.91 5.66
N VAL A 7 -7.02 -26.45 6.63
CA VAL A 7 -6.41 -25.11 6.60
C VAL A 7 -5.45 -24.96 5.40
N GLN A 8 -4.64 -26.00 5.11
CA GLN A 8 -3.75 -25.95 3.93
C GLN A 8 -4.54 -25.88 2.63
N ASP A 9 -5.63 -26.65 2.50
CA ASP A 9 -6.51 -26.61 1.32
C ASP A 9 -7.15 -25.23 1.16
N PHE A 10 -7.60 -24.61 2.26
CA PHE A 10 -8.17 -23.27 2.28
C PHE A 10 -7.19 -22.21 1.78
N LEU A 11 -5.97 -22.19 2.32
CA LEU A 11 -4.92 -21.22 1.95
C LEU A 11 -4.47 -21.41 0.50
N LYS A 12 -4.36 -22.67 0.05
CA LYS A 12 -4.02 -23.00 -1.34
C LYS A 12 -5.14 -22.64 -2.31
N ALA A 13 -6.40 -22.85 -1.92
CA ALA A 13 -7.54 -22.42 -2.73
C ALA A 13 -7.56 -20.92 -2.96
N ALA A 14 -7.22 -20.11 -1.94
CA ALA A 14 -7.07 -18.67 -2.05
C ALA A 14 -5.93 -18.28 -3.00
N GLU A 15 -4.79 -18.98 -2.93
CA GLU A 15 -3.63 -18.77 -3.81
C GLU A 15 -3.93 -19.10 -5.27
N GLN A 16 -4.85 -20.05 -5.51
CA GLN A 16 -5.24 -20.53 -6.84
C GLN A 16 -6.56 -19.96 -7.38
N GLY A 17 -7.20 -19.06 -6.64
CA GLY A 17 -8.49 -18.47 -7.03
C GLY A 17 -9.68 -19.43 -7.05
N GLN A 18 -9.62 -20.51 -6.27
CA GLN A 18 -10.64 -21.57 -6.25
C GLN A 18 -11.76 -21.23 -5.26
N LEU A 19 -12.64 -20.32 -5.65
CA LEU A 19 -13.70 -19.76 -4.80
C LEU A 19 -14.60 -20.82 -4.16
N ASP A 20 -15.00 -21.87 -4.90
CA ASP A 20 -15.89 -22.91 -4.40
C ASP A 20 -15.21 -23.74 -3.30
N ILE A 21 -13.90 -23.97 -3.41
CA ILE A 21 -13.12 -24.66 -2.37
C ILE A 21 -13.00 -23.78 -1.12
N LEU A 22 -12.78 -22.45 -1.30
CA LEU A 22 -12.79 -21.50 -0.17
C LEU A 22 -14.09 -21.55 0.61
N LYS A 23 -15.23 -21.48 -0.08
CA LYS A 23 -16.58 -21.57 0.53
C LYS A 23 -16.75 -22.87 1.32
N ASN A 24 -16.43 -23.99 0.69
CA ASN A 24 -16.55 -25.31 1.32
C ASN A 24 -15.68 -25.48 2.57
N CYS A 25 -14.46 -24.89 2.56
CA CYS A 25 -13.58 -24.92 3.74
C CYS A 25 -14.16 -24.11 4.90
N LEU A 26 -14.73 -22.92 4.64
CA LEU A 26 -15.38 -22.12 5.67
C LEU A 26 -16.63 -22.80 6.24
N GLU A 27 -17.46 -23.44 5.40
CA GLU A 27 -18.61 -24.24 5.84
C GLU A 27 -18.21 -25.40 6.75
N LYS A 28 -16.99 -25.94 6.58
CA LYS A 28 -16.40 -26.98 7.44
C LYS A 28 -15.73 -26.42 8.71
N GLY A 29 -15.83 -25.11 8.96
CA GLY A 29 -15.38 -24.47 10.19
C GLY A 29 -13.91 -24.06 10.21
N VAL A 30 -13.26 -23.89 9.05
CA VAL A 30 -11.91 -23.29 9.01
C VAL A 30 -11.99 -21.86 9.54
N ASP A 31 -11.07 -21.48 10.43
CA ASP A 31 -10.90 -20.10 10.80
C ASP A 31 -10.41 -19.28 9.58
N ILE A 32 -11.23 -18.30 9.17
CA ILE A 32 -10.99 -17.44 8.01
C ILE A 32 -9.64 -16.70 8.09
N ASN A 33 -9.15 -16.46 9.31
CA ASN A 33 -7.88 -15.77 9.59
C ASN A 33 -6.71 -16.73 9.86
N SER A 34 -6.87 -18.03 9.57
CA SER A 34 -5.78 -18.99 9.60
C SER A 34 -4.63 -18.57 8.69
N THR A 35 -3.41 -18.93 9.09
CA THR A 35 -2.19 -18.53 8.36
C THR A 35 -1.31 -19.73 8.00
N ASN A 36 -0.53 -19.56 6.94
CA ASN A 36 0.59 -20.43 6.63
C ASN A 36 1.83 -20.11 7.48
N ARG A 37 2.94 -20.80 7.22
CA ARG A 37 4.23 -20.60 7.94
C ARG A 37 4.83 -19.20 7.75
N GLN A 38 4.42 -18.47 6.73
CA GLN A 38 4.85 -17.07 6.46
C GLN A 38 3.93 -16.04 7.12
N GLY A 39 2.92 -16.46 7.89
CA GLY A 39 1.91 -15.59 8.48
C GLY A 39 0.84 -15.12 7.48
N ARG A 40 0.81 -15.64 6.25
CA ARG A 40 -0.15 -15.24 5.23
C ARG A 40 -1.51 -15.85 5.46
N THR A 41 -2.54 -15.00 5.48
CA THR A 41 -3.95 -15.40 5.47
C THR A 41 -4.42 -15.73 4.06
N ALA A 42 -5.60 -16.31 3.93
CA ALA A 42 -6.23 -16.57 2.63
C ALA A 42 -6.41 -15.28 1.82
N ILE A 43 -6.82 -14.17 2.46
CA ILE A 43 -7.02 -12.91 1.74
C ILE A 43 -5.69 -12.31 1.25
N VAL A 44 -4.59 -12.47 1.99
CA VAL A 44 -3.25 -12.06 1.52
C VAL A 44 -2.81 -12.90 0.33
N ASN A 45 -3.02 -14.24 0.36
CA ASN A 45 -2.71 -15.12 -0.77
C ASN A 45 -3.52 -14.77 -2.02
N ALA A 46 -4.83 -14.56 -1.87
CA ALA A 46 -5.70 -14.15 -2.97
C ALA A 46 -5.29 -12.79 -3.56
N SER A 47 -4.92 -11.82 -2.71
CA SER A 47 -4.47 -10.49 -3.13
C SER A 47 -3.15 -10.54 -3.89
N LEU A 48 -2.18 -11.32 -3.42
CA LEU A 48 -0.88 -11.51 -4.10
C LEU A 48 -1.03 -12.07 -5.51
N ASN A 49 -2.04 -12.90 -5.73
CA ASN A 49 -2.29 -13.56 -7.01
C ASN A 49 -3.43 -12.91 -7.83
N GLN A 50 -3.91 -11.73 -7.40
CA GLN A 50 -4.95 -10.94 -8.08
C GLN A 50 -6.28 -11.71 -8.28
N HIS A 51 -6.62 -12.61 -7.37
CA HIS A 51 -7.88 -13.33 -7.37
C HIS A 51 -9.00 -12.50 -6.72
N TYR A 52 -9.44 -11.45 -7.39
CA TYR A 52 -10.33 -10.41 -6.84
C TYR A 52 -11.67 -10.94 -6.37
N GLU A 53 -12.23 -11.95 -7.02
CA GLU A 53 -13.48 -12.61 -6.56
C GLU A 53 -13.30 -13.28 -5.20
N CYS A 54 -12.14 -13.94 -4.99
CA CYS A 54 -11.81 -14.53 -3.70
C CYS A 54 -11.56 -13.44 -2.65
N VAL A 55 -10.88 -12.34 -3.01
CA VAL A 55 -10.70 -11.19 -2.11
C VAL A 55 -12.03 -10.61 -1.68
N SER A 56 -12.91 -10.30 -2.64
CA SER A 56 -14.25 -9.77 -2.36
C SER A 56 -15.06 -10.70 -1.48
N PHE A 57 -15.05 -11.99 -1.78
CA PHE A 57 -15.72 -12.99 -0.97
C PHE A 57 -15.19 -13.02 0.47
N LEU A 58 -13.87 -13.05 0.66
CA LEU A 58 -13.24 -13.11 1.98
C LEU A 58 -13.50 -11.84 2.80
N ILE A 59 -13.50 -10.66 2.18
CA ILE A 59 -13.92 -9.40 2.83
C ILE A 59 -15.34 -9.52 3.34
N ASN A 60 -16.28 -9.94 2.49
CA ASN A 60 -17.70 -10.08 2.85
C ASN A 60 -17.94 -11.17 3.90
N ALA A 61 -17.08 -12.18 3.97
CA ALA A 61 -17.12 -13.24 4.98
C ALA A 61 -16.45 -12.84 6.31
N GLY A 62 -15.92 -11.60 6.43
CA GLY A 62 -15.36 -11.06 7.67
C GLY A 62 -13.88 -11.39 7.89
N ALA A 63 -13.10 -11.63 6.83
CA ALA A 63 -11.66 -11.78 6.97
C ALA A 63 -11.01 -10.49 7.53
N ASP A 64 -10.02 -10.66 8.41
CA ASP A 64 -9.21 -9.55 8.91
C ASP A 64 -8.28 -9.02 7.82
N ILE A 65 -8.68 -7.92 7.19
CA ILE A 65 -7.94 -7.25 6.13
C ILE A 65 -6.68 -6.52 6.61
N ASN A 66 -6.53 -6.35 7.93
CA ASN A 66 -5.41 -5.64 8.54
C ASN A 66 -4.28 -6.58 8.98
N LYS A 67 -4.55 -7.88 9.03
CA LYS A 67 -3.56 -8.86 9.45
C LYS A 67 -2.40 -8.94 8.45
N GLN A 68 -1.20 -8.55 8.91
CA GLN A 68 0.02 -8.56 8.12
C GLN A 68 0.73 -9.92 8.20
N ASP A 69 1.36 -10.32 7.10
CA ASP A 69 2.29 -11.45 7.07
C ASP A 69 3.68 -11.06 7.62
N GLN A 70 4.62 -11.99 7.64
CA GLN A 70 6.00 -11.75 8.12
C GLN A 70 6.78 -10.72 7.29
N THR A 71 6.28 -10.35 6.12
CA THR A 71 6.85 -9.30 5.25
C THR A 71 6.10 -7.97 5.35
N CYS A 72 5.21 -7.85 6.34
CA CYS A 72 4.31 -6.72 6.55
C CYS A 72 3.28 -6.52 5.42
N PHE A 73 2.94 -7.57 4.67
CA PHE A 73 1.92 -7.50 3.63
C PHE A 73 0.52 -7.75 4.19
N ASN A 74 -0.40 -6.91 3.77
CA ASN A 74 -1.85 -7.10 3.84
C ASN A 74 -2.46 -6.63 2.52
N PRO A 75 -3.75 -6.85 2.25
CA PRO A 75 -4.35 -6.44 0.97
C PRO A 75 -4.18 -4.96 0.62
N PHE A 76 -4.30 -4.07 1.61
CA PHE A 76 -4.14 -2.63 1.41
C PHE A 76 -2.71 -2.27 0.98
N LEU A 77 -1.70 -2.69 1.74
CA LEU A 77 -0.29 -2.39 1.41
C LEU A 77 0.14 -3.05 0.09
N LEU A 78 -0.38 -4.25 -0.22
CA LEU A 78 -0.13 -4.91 -1.51
C LEU A 78 -0.65 -4.09 -2.68
N SER A 79 -1.85 -3.53 -2.58
CA SER A 79 -2.42 -2.68 -3.63
C SER A 79 -1.54 -1.47 -3.91
N CYS A 80 -1.04 -0.82 -2.86
CA CYS A 80 -0.16 0.35 -2.96
C CYS A 80 1.21 0.02 -3.57
N LEU A 81 1.79 -1.12 -3.16
CA LEU A 81 3.10 -1.59 -3.62
C LEU A 81 3.13 -2.05 -5.07
N ASN A 82 2.03 -2.69 -5.52
CA ASN A 82 1.97 -3.36 -6.82
C ASN A 82 1.22 -2.55 -7.89
N ASN A 83 0.85 -1.30 -7.62
CA ASN A 83 0.03 -0.47 -8.50
C ASN A 83 -1.32 -1.14 -8.86
N ASP A 84 -1.91 -1.84 -7.88
CA ASP A 84 -3.15 -2.58 -8.08
C ASP A 84 -4.37 -1.75 -7.65
N LEU A 85 -4.84 -0.90 -8.54
CA LEU A 85 -6.00 -0.02 -8.31
C LEU A 85 -7.29 -0.83 -8.10
N THR A 86 -7.41 -1.99 -8.74
CA THR A 86 -8.57 -2.86 -8.57
C THR A 86 -8.63 -3.41 -7.15
N LEU A 87 -7.51 -3.91 -6.64
CA LEU A 87 -7.41 -4.38 -5.26
C LEU A 87 -7.65 -3.23 -4.27
N LEU A 88 -7.07 -2.05 -4.51
CA LEU A 88 -7.25 -0.88 -3.65
C LEU A 88 -8.74 -0.53 -3.51
N ARG A 89 -9.47 -0.44 -4.62
CA ARG A 89 -10.91 -0.14 -4.64
C ARG A 89 -11.79 -1.21 -4.01
N LEU A 90 -11.33 -2.46 -3.98
CA LEU A 90 -12.01 -3.52 -3.25
C LEU A 90 -11.82 -3.41 -1.72
N VAL A 91 -10.64 -2.98 -1.30
CA VAL A 91 -10.25 -2.98 0.12
C VAL A 91 -10.68 -1.70 0.85
N LEU A 92 -10.63 -0.52 0.18
CA LEU A 92 -10.98 0.77 0.82
C LEU A 92 -12.37 0.79 1.46
N PRO A 93 -13.45 0.26 0.82
CA PRO A 93 -14.78 0.24 1.45
C PRO A 93 -14.87 -0.60 2.73
N ALA A 94 -13.93 -1.52 2.94
CA ALA A 94 -13.85 -2.33 4.15
C ALA A 94 -13.08 -1.64 5.30
N ASN A 95 -12.72 -0.37 5.14
CA ASN A 95 -12.08 0.46 6.17
C ASN A 95 -10.74 -0.10 6.66
N PRO A 96 -9.72 -0.27 5.80
CA PRO A 96 -8.41 -0.74 6.21
C PRO A 96 -7.75 0.25 7.17
N ASN A 97 -6.92 -0.27 8.08
CA ASN A 97 -6.07 0.58 8.90
C ASN A 97 -4.94 1.18 8.03
N LEU A 98 -5.03 2.47 7.76
CA LEU A 98 -4.11 3.21 6.89
C LEU A 98 -2.74 3.46 7.53
N ASP A 99 -2.62 3.32 8.86
CA ASP A 99 -1.39 3.54 9.63
C ASP A 99 -0.49 2.30 9.72
N LEU A 100 -0.91 1.17 9.14
CA LEU A 100 -0.08 -0.03 9.10
C LEU A 100 1.16 0.20 8.24
N LEU A 101 2.31 -0.22 8.79
CA LEU A 101 3.61 0.08 8.21
C LEU A 101 4.09 -1.03 7.29
N THR A 102 4.76 -0.64 6.23
CA THR A 102 5.63 -1.53 5.46
C THR A 102 6.87 -1.92 6.28
N ARG A 103 7.64 -2.90 5.81
CA ARG A 103 8.91 -3.31 6.44
C ARG A 103 9.94 -2.16 6.55
N PHE A 104 9.77 -1.08 5.81
CA PHE A 104 10.64 0.11 5.85
C PHE A 104 10.04 1.27 6.67
N GLY A 105 8.88 1.04 7.30
CA GLY A 105 8.24 2.01 8.19
C GLY A 105 7.40 3.06 7.47
N GLY A 106 7.19 2.94 6.16
CA GLY A 106 6.26 3.81 5.43
C GLY A 106 4.83 3.28 5.49
N VAL A 107 3.84 4.18 5.42
CA VAL A 107 2.42 3.84 5.19
C VAL A 107 2.16 3.64 3.69
N GLY A 108 0.96 3.17 3.30
CA GLY A 108 0.65 2.78 1.92
C GLY A 108 1.01 3.81 0.84
N ILE A 109 0.82 5.11 1.10
CA ILE A 109 1.15 6.18 0.14
C ILE A 109 2.66 6.34 -0.08
N THR A 110 3.49 5.96 0.88
CA THR A 110 4.96 6.08 0.79
C THR A 110 5.53 5.26 -0.38
N PRO A 111 5.36 3.92 -0.43
CA PRO A 111 5.86 3.12 -1.56
C PRO A 111 5.13 3.42 -2.88
N ALA A 112 3.88 3.87 -2.84
CA ALA A 112 3.18 4.29 -4.05
C ALA A 112 3.83 5.54 -4.66
N SER A 113 4.25 6.50 -3.83
CA SER A 113 4.96 7.72 -4.24
C SER A 113 6.36 7.40 -4.77
N GLU A 114 7.11 6.54 -4.07
CA GLU A 114 8.42 6.05 -4.52
C GLU A 114 8.35 5.46 -5.94
N LYS A 115 7.36 4.60 -6.18
CA LYS A 115 7.28 3.79 -7.41
C LYS A 115 6.59 4.50 -8.59
N GLY A 116 6.12 5.72 -8.41
CA GLY A 116 5.44 6.44 -9.49
C GLY A 116 4.01 5.93 -9.76
N HIS A 117 3.32 5.41 -8.77
CA HIS A 117 1.95 4.86 -8.88
C HIS A 117 0.90 5.99 -8.76
N VAL A 118 0.83 6.86 -9.76
CA VAL A 118 0.05 8.11 -9.75
C VAL A 118 -1.40 7.87 -9.36
N GLU A 119 -2.08 6.88 -9.96
CA GLU A 119 -3.50 6.63 -9.70
C GLU A 119 -3.77 6.06 -8.31
N ILE A 120 -2.83 5.29 -7.75
CA ILE A 120 -2.90 4.84 -6.35
C ILE A 120 -2.76 6.05 -5.41
N VAL A 121 -1.78 6.92 -5.65
CA VAL A 121 -1.59 8.13 -4.84
C VAL A 121 -2.82 9.02 -4.90
N ARG A 122 -3.39 9.23 -6.09
CA ARG A 122 -4.63 10.00 -6.27
C ARG A 122 -5.79 9.39 -5.50
N GLU A 123 -6.06 8.11 -5.68
CA GLU A 123 -7.16 7.40 -5.01
C GLU A 123 -7.05 7.50 -3.49
N LEU A 124 -5.84 7.37 -2.93
CA LEU A 124 -5.59 7.51 -1.50
C LEU A 124 -5.86 8.92 -0.99
N LEU A 125 -5.37 9.94 -1.72
CA LEU A 125 -5.51 11.35 -1.31
C LEU A 125 -6.94 11.86 -1.44
N GLU A 126 -7.68 11.42 -2.46
CA GLU A 126 -9.06 11.88 -2.71
C GLU A 126 -10.11 11.16 -1.85
N HIS A 127 -9.83 9.93 -1.40
CA HIS A 127 -10.85 9.08 -0.78
C HIS A 127 -10.50 8.59 0.62
N THR A 128 -9.36 9.03 1.19
CA THR A 128 -8.93 8.61 2.54
C THR A 128 -8.29 9.75 3.32
N GLU A 129 -8.17 9.57 4.63
CA GLU A 129 -7.44 10.47 5.54
C GLU A 129 -6.00 9.98 5.79
N ILE A 130 -5.36 9.37 4.77
CA ILE A 130 -4.00 8.87 4.93
C ILE A 130 -3.01 9.98 5.31
N ASN A 131 -2.12 9.71 6.26
CA ASN A 131 -1.13 10.70 6.70
C ASN A 131 -0.07 10.95 5.61
N VAL A 132 -0.28 12.02 4.83
CA VAL A 132 0.59 12.45 3.74
C VAL A 132 1.99 12.88 4.21
N ASN A 133 2.14 13.19 5.51
CA ASN A 133 3.39 13.61 6.14
C ASN A 133 4.03 12.52 7.01
N HIS A 134 3.55 11.28 6.94
CA HIS A 134 4.17 10.18 7.66
C HIS A 134 5.64 10.01 7.26
N THR A 135 6.53 9.76 8.24
CA THR A 135 7.94 9.50 7.99
C THR A 135 8.29 8.02 8.19
N ASN A 136 9.02 7.47 7.25
CA ASN A 136 9.53 6.10 7.35
C ASN A 136 10.76 6.00 8.29
N PHE A 137 11.35 4.81 8.43
CA PHE A 137 12.48 4.57 9.34
C PHE A 137 13.76 5.34 9.00
N VAL A 138 13.88 5.86 7.78
CA VAL A 138 15.01 6.73 7.38
C VAL A 138 14.67 8.21 7.42
N GLY A 139 13.46 8.56 7.92
CA GLY A 139 13.01 9.94 8.09
C GLY A 139 12.45 10.58 6.81
N TRP A 140 12.08 9.78 5.80
CA TRP A 140 11.52 10.31 4.55
C TRP A 140 9.99 10.30 4.56
N THR A 141 9.42 11.41 4.13
CA THR A 141 7.99 11.52 3.82
C THR A 141 7.70 10.97 2.42
N PRO A 142 6.43 10.72 2.04
CA PRO A 142 6.06 10.39 0.66
C PRO A 142 6.60 11.41 -0.37
N LEU A 143 6.63 12.69 -0.01
CA LEU A 143 7.19 13.77 -0.84
C LEU A 143 8.69 13.60 -1.07
N LEU A 144 9.45 13.30 0.00
CA LEU A 144 10.88 13.04 -0.11
C LEU A 144 11.18 11.77 -0.92
N GLU A 145 10.41 10.69 -0.71
CA GLU A 145 10.54 9.44 -1.47
C GLU A 145 10.33 9.67 -2.98
N ALA A 146 9.32 10.45 -3.36
CA ALA A 146 9.05 10.79 -4.76
C ALA A 146 10.21 11.55 -5.42
N ILE A 147 10.99 12.32 -4.65
CA ILE A 147 12.10 13.13 -5.17
C ILE A 147 13.42 12.35 -5.13
N VAL A 148 13.73 11.70 -4.01
CA VAL A 148 15.08 11.17 -3.75
C VAL A 148 15.38 9.93 -4.58
N LEU A 149 14.41 9.02 -4.71
CA LEU A 149 14.63 7.68 -5.29
C LEU A 149 14.34 7.58 -6.78
N ASN A 150 14.04 8.69 -7.44
CA ASN A 150 13.54 8.72 -8.81
C ASN A 150 14.35 9.64 -9.73
N ASP A 151 13.91 9.71 -10.97
CA ASP A 151 14.54 10.49 -12.05
C ASP A 151 13.92 11.88 -12.27
N GLY A 152 12.88 12.25 -11.50
CA GLY A 152 12.16 13.51 -11.63
C GLY A 152 11.25 13.61 -12.85
N GLY A 153 10.94 12.47 -13.49
CA GLY A 153 10.09 12.40 -14.68
C GLY A 153 8.62 12.76 -14.42
N GLU A 154 7.79 12.69 -15.46
CA GLU A 154 6.38 13.13 -15.44
C GLU A 154 5.54 12.51 -14.31
N LYS A 155 5.74 11.22 -14.02
CA LYS A 155 5.00 10.55 -12.94
C LYS A 155 5.34 11.13 -11.58
N GLN A 156 6.60 11.41 -11.31
CA GLN A 156 7.05 12.00 -10.07
C GLN A 156 6.59 13.45 -9.93
N GLN A 157 6.61 14.22 -11.02
CA GLN A 157 6.05 15.58 -11.05
C GLN A 157 4.56 15.58 -10.70
N GLN A 158 3.78 14.65 -11.28
CA GLN A 158 2.36 14.48 -10.96
C GLN A 158 2.14 14.10 -9.49
N ILE A 159 2.95 13.18 -8.95
CA ILE A 159 2.85 12.75 -7.55
C ILE A 159 3.23 13.91 -6.61
N VAL A 160 4.33 14.61 -6.87
CA VAL A 160 4.74 15.78 -6.08
C VAL A 160 3.62 16.82 -6.06
N LYS A 161 3.03 17.12 -7.21
CA LYS A 161 1.89 18.04 -7.33
C LYS A 161 0.70 17.57 -6.47
N LEU A 162 0.28 16.31 -6.62
CA LEU A 162 -0.83 15.73 -5.87
C LEU A 162 -0.58 15.78 -4.35
N LEU A 163 0.62 15.41 -3.91
CA LEU A 163 0.99 15.44 -2.50
C LEU A 163 0.92 16.86 -1.92
N LEU A 164 1.46 17.85 -2.65
CA LEU A 164 1.43 19.26 -2.22
C LEU A 164 0.01 19.82 -2.17
N GLU A 165 -0.83 19.52 -3.16
CA GLU A 165 -2.25 19.92 -3.20
C GLU A 165 -3.06 19.33 -2.04
N HIS A 166 -2.62 18.19 -1.46
CA HIS A 166 -3.27 17.51 -0.35
C HIS A 166 -2.51 17.66 0.99
N GLY A 167 -1.70 18.70 1.15
CA GLY A 167 -1.15 19.09 2.43
C GLY A 167 0.19 18.43 2.80
N ALA A 168 0.93 17.89 1.82
CA ALA A 168 2.31 17.51 2.09
C ALA A 168 3.13 18.76 2.46
N ASN A 169 3.86 18.68 3.57
CA ASN A 169 4.66 19.77 4.07
C ASN A 169 6.01 19.84 3.34
N PRO A 170 6.24 20.87 2.51
CA PRO A 170 7.47 21.01 1.72
C PRO A 170 8.70 21.38 2.53
N HIS A 171 8.53 21.65 3.85
CA HIS A 171 9.64 22.02 4.74
C HIS A 171 10.15 20.87 5.60
N MET A 172 9.50 19.69 5.57
CA MET A 172 10.02 18.52 6.28
C MET A 172 11.33 18.05 5.65
N THR A 173 12.35 17.91 6.48
CA THR A 173 13.70 17.55 6.03
C THR A 173 13.94 16.03 6.14
N ASP A 174 14.89 15.55 5.36
CA ASP A 174 15.49 14.24 5.60
C ASP A 174 16.35 14.23 6.88
N LYS A 175 16.93 13.07 7.20
CA LYS A 175 17.82 12.91 8.38
C LYS A 175 19.10 13.74 8.34
N TYR A 176 19.43 14.33 7.21
CA TYR A 176 20.60 15.20 7.04
C TYR A 176 20.23 16.70 7.08
N GLY A 177 18.96 17.01 7.33
CA GLY A 177 18.42 18.36 7.38
C GLY A 177 18.14 18.97 6.01
N LYS A 178 18.20 18.20 4.91
CA LYS A 178 17.91 18.69 3.56
C LYS A 178 16.40 18.74 3.30
N LYS A 179 15.96 19.87 2.77
CA LYS A 179 14.56 20.06 2.35
C LYS A 179 14.29 19.47 0.97
N PRO A 180 13.02 19.14 0.65
CA PRO A 180 12.60 18.70 -0.68
C PRO A 180 13.11 19.59 -1.82
N LEU A 181 13.04 20.93 -1.66
CA LEU A 181 13.52 21.89 -2.68
C LEU A 181 15.02 21.79 -2.93
N GLU A 182 15.82 21.69 -1.87
CA GLU A 182 17.28 21.54 -1.98
C GLU A 182 17.64 20.26 -2.74
N LEU A 183 16.96 19.16 -2.41
CA LEU A 183 17.17 17.86 -3.05
C LEU A 183 16.75 17.87 -4.54
N ALA A 184 15.63 18.53 -4.87
CA ALA A 184 15.19 18.68 -6.26
C ALA A 184 16.20 19.51 -7.08
N GLN A 185 16.71 20.60 -6.51
CA GLN A 185 17.72 21.46 -7.14
C GLN A 185 19.06 20.74 -7.35
N GLU A 186 19.55 20.01 -6.35
CA GLU A 186 20.79 19.22 -6.45
C GLU A 186 20.72 18.15 -7.54
N LYS A 187 19.52 17.60 -7.77
CA LYS A 187 19.27 16.59 -8.81
C LYS A 187 18.97 17.20 -10.18
N GLY A 188 18.79 18.50 -10.28
CA GLY A 188 18.43 19.19 -11.51
C GLY A 188 16.96 18.96 -11.94
N TYR A 189 16.07 18.67 -11.01
CA TYR A 189 14.64 18.46 -11.27
C TYR A 189 13.89 19.80 -11.26
N HIS A 190 14.03 20.55 -12.36
CA HIS A 190 13.56 21.93 -12.45
C HIS A 190 12.04 22.04 -12.26
N GLU A 191 11.26 21.18 -12.89
CA GLU A 191 9.79 21.19 -12.80
C GLU A 191 9.32 20.87 -11.37
N ILE A 192 9.97 19.93 -10.68
CA ILE A 192 9.68 19.62 -9.28
C ILE A 192 10.06 20.80 -8.37
N ALA A 193 11.20 21.45 -8.62
CA ALA A 193 11.61 22.62 -7.85
C ALA A 193 10.61 23.78 -8.02
N GLU A 194 10.09 24.01 -9.22
CA GLU A 194 9.03 25.00 -9.46
C GLU A 194 7.73 24.69 -8.71
N LEU A 195 7.31 23.42 -8.68
CA LEU A 195 6.14 22.98 -7.89
C LEU A 195 6.34 23.25 -6.40
N LEU A 196 7.51 22.95 -5.87
CA LEU A 196 7.85 23.18 -4.46
C LEU A 196 7.89 24.66 -4.11
N ILE A 197 8.49 25.52 -4.96
CA ILE A 197 8.51 26.98 -4.78
C ILE A 197 7.07 27.53 -4.81
N ALA A 198 6.24 27.08 -5.75
CA ALA A 198 4.84 27.48 -5.82
C ALA A 198 4.03 27.08 -4.58
N ALA A 199 4.42 26.00 -3.89
CA ALA A 199 3.85 25.55 -2.62
C ALA A 199 4.45 26.25 -1.38
N GLY A 200 5.39 27.19 -1.57
CA GLY A 200 5.97 28.00 -0.50
C GLY A 200 7.22 27.41 0.17
N ALA A 201 7.95 26.49 -0.49
CA ALA A 201 9.16 25.87 0.04
C ALA A 201 10.36 26.85 0.13
#